data_0829044a0aa14d6c0c4a8b04d98c36d6
#
_entry.id   0829044a0aa14d6c0c4a8b04d98c36d6
#
_cell.length_a   1.000
_cell.length_b   1.000
_cell.length_c   1.000
_cell.angle_alpha   90.00
_cell.angle_beta   90.00
_cell.angle_gamma   90.00
#
_symmetry.space_group_name_H-M   'P 1'
#
loop_
_entity.id
_entity.type
_entity.pdbx_description
1 polymer ?
#
loop_
_entity_poly.entity_id
_entity_poly.type
_entity_poly.pdbx_seq_one_letter_code
_entity_poly.pdbx_strand_id
1 'polypeptide(L)'
;MLVRLYDENPNQKEIGRIVEMLRDGAVIIFPTDTIYGIGCDITKSKAVERVARIKNVRPDKADFSFILYDLSQISDYCRPFPNSIFKLLKKNLPGPFTFLLQANSNVPKLFKNSKKNIGIRIPDNNILRTIVRELGNPVLSTSVHHDDVVLEYITDPELIEEKYGHQ
;
A
#
# COMPACT_ATOMS: atom_id res chain seq x y z
N MET A 1 -17.99 -1.89 -4.19
CA MET A 1 -18.56 -0.92 -3.22
C MET A 1 -17.66 0.32 -3.20
N LEU A 2 -18.17 1.45 -3.61
CA LEU A 2 -17.47 2.75 -3.61
C LEU A 2 -17.74 3.50 -2.30
N VAL A 3 -16.69 3.97 -1.64
CA VAL A 3 -16.76 4.81 -0.43
C VAL A 3 -16.17 6.17 -0.76
N ARG A 4 -16.94 7.24 -0.57
CA ARG A 4 -16.46 8.61 -0.79
C ARG A 4 -15.84 9.16 0.49
N LEU A 5 -14.58 9.55 0.41
CA LEU A 5 -13.81 10.18 1.48
C LEU A 5 -13.15 11.46 0.97
N TYR A 6 -12.96 12.42 1.87
CA TYR A 6 -12.29 13.68 1.60
C TYR A 6 -10.96 13.73 2.35
N ASP A 7 -9.88 14.05 1.66
CA ASP A 7 -8.52 13.97 2.20
C ASP A 7 -8.28 14.96 3.36
N GLU A 8 -8.88 16.14 3.30
CA GLU A 8 -8.75 17.15 4.34
C GLU A 8 -9.34 16.72 5.71
N ASN A 9 -10.46 16.00 5.69
CA ASN A 9 -11.14 15.51 6.89
C ASN A 9 -11.84 14.18 6.63
N PRO A 10 -11.11 13.07 6.61
CA PRO A 10 -11.70 11.75 6.37
C PRO A 10 -12.71 11.37 7.45
N ASN A 11 -13.89 10.91 7.03
CA ASN A 11 -14.93 10.46 7.94
C ASN A 11 -14.43 9.25 8.77
N GLN A 12 -14.29 9.43 10.08
CA GLN A 12 -13.72 8.43 10.97
C GLN A 12 -14.55 7.13 11.04
N LYS A 13 -15.87 7.21 10.88
CA LYS A 13 -16.74 6.02 10.83
C LYS A 13 -16.44 5.17 9.60
N GLU A 14 -16.27 5.81 8.44
CA GLU A 14 -15.93 5.10 7.19
C GLU A 14 -14.50 4.58 7.23
N ILE A 15 -13.55 5.32 7.80
CA ILE A 15 -12.18 4.83 8.04
C ILE A 15 -12.22 3.56 8.91
N GLY A 16 -12.94 3.58 10.03
CA GLY A 16 -13.08 2.42 10.92
C GLY A 16 -13.65 1.21 10.18
N ARG A 17 -14.68 1.41 9.35
CA ARG A 17 -15.28 0.35 8.52
C ARG A 17 -14.28 -0.24 7.53
N ILE A 18 -13.48 0.59 6.85
CA ILE A 18 -12.44 0.13 5.92
C ILE A 18 -11.37 -0.66 6.67
N VAL A 19 -10.96 -0.20 7.84
CA VAL A 19 -9.98 -0.90 8.68
C VAL A 19 -10.47 -2.28 9.11
N GLU A 20 -11.73 -2.41 9.53
CA GLU A 20 -12.33 -3.72 9.84
C GLU A 20 -12.34 -4.64 8.60
N MET A 21 -12.73 -4.14 7.45
CA MET A 21 -12.67 -4.92 6.21
C MET A 21 -11.25 -5.39 5.87
N LEU A 22 -10.23 -4.55 6.05
CA LEU A 22 -8.83 -4.93 5.86
C LEU A 22 -8.39 -6.01 6.86
N ARG A 23 -8.80 -5.89 8.13
CA ARG A 23 -8.55 -6.92 9.17
C ARG A 23 -9.21 -8.25 8.83
N ASP A 24 -10.33 -8.23 8.14
CA ASP A 24 -11.03 -9.42 7.65
C ASP A 24 -10.44 -9.96 6.33
N GLY A 25 -9.42 -9.30 5.80
CA GLY A 25 -8.70 -9.74 4.59
C GLY A 25 -9.29 -9.21 3.29
N ALA A 26 -9.98 -8.09 3.32
CA ALA A 26 -10.41 -7.42 2.10
C ALA A 26 -9.22 -6.89 1.29
N VAL A 27 -9.43 -6.85 -0.03
CA VAL A 27 -8.60 -6.08 -0.97
C VAL A 27 -9.33 -4.78 -1.24
N ILE A 28 -8.63 -3.66 -1.16
CA ILE A 28 -9.17 -2.34 -1.42
C ILE A 28 -8.41 -1.62 -2.52
N ILE A 29 -9.08 -0.69 -3.19
CA ILE A 29 -8.47 0.29 -4.08
C ILE A 29 -8.57 1.65 -3.38
N PHE A 30 -7.48 2.40 -3.37
CA PHE A 30 -7.32 3.62 -2.59
C PHE A 30 -6.56 4.71 -3.34
N PRO A 31 -6.85 5.98 -3.06
CA PRO A 31 -6.09 7.08 -3.60
C PRO A 31 -4.68 7.15 -3.00
N THR A 32 -3.73 7.69 -3.77
CA THR A 32 -2.41 8.08 -3.29
C THR A 32 -2.10 9.50 -3.78
N ASP A 33 -0.91 9.98 -3.50
CA ASP A 33 -0.38 11.24 -4.03
C ASP A 33 0.05 11.16 -5.52
N THR A 34 -0.12 10.01 -6.16
CA THR A 34 0.19 9.80 -7.59
C THR A 34 -1.02 9.23 -8.32
N ILE A 35 -1.17 7.92 -8.30
CA ILE A 35 -2.25 7.18 -8.95
C ILE A 35 -2.93 6.27 -7.92
N TYR A 36 -4.11 5.78 -8.23
CA TYR A 36 -4.77 4.79 -7.39
C TYR A 36 -3.92 3.54 -7.23
N GLY A 37 -3.88 3.03 -6.00
CA GLY A 37 -3.27 1.76 -5.64
C GLY A 37 -4.32 0.70 -5.33
N ILE A 38 -3.95 -0.56 -5.51
CA ILE A 38 -4.69 -1.73 -5.03
C ILE A 38 -3.86 -2.44 -3.97
N GLY A 39 -4.49 -2.87 -2.89
CA GLY A 39 -3.75 -3.51 -1.81
C GLY A 39 -4.61 -4.10 -0.71
N CYS A 40 -3.94 -4.58 0.31
CA CYS A 40 -4.53 -5.25 1.47
C CYS A 40 -3.59 -5.17 2.69
N ASP A 41 -4.06 -5.61 3.86
CA ASP A 41 -3.20 -5.81 5.02
C ASP A 41 -2.11 -6.85 4.70
N ILE A 42 -0.83 -6.50 4.91
CA ILE A 42 0.31 -7.38 4.64
C ILE A 42 0.29 -8.68 5.46
N THR A 43 -0.43 -8.71 6.57
CA THR A 43 -0.54 -9.88 7.45
C THR A 43 -1.53 -10.93 6.94
N LYS A 44 -2.37 -10.57 5.97
CA LYS A 44 -3.43 -11.43 5.39
C LYS A 44 -2.94 -12.12 4.11
N SER A 45 -2.27 -13.26 4.24
CA SER A 45 -1.65 -13.98 3.13
C SER A 45 -2.61 -14.26 1.96
N LYS A 46 -3.86 -14.67 2.25
CA LYS A 46 -4.88 -14.90 1.21
C LYS A 46 -5.25 -13.62 0.46
N ALA A 47 -5.28 -12.47 1.13
CA ALA A 47 -5.54 -11.18 0.49
C ALA A 47 -4.35 -10.78 -0.41
N VAL A 48 -3.12 -11.00 0.05
CA VAL A 48 -1.90 -10.76 -0.75
C VAL A 48 -1.91 -11.63 -2.01
N GLU A 49 -2.25 -12.91 -1.90
CA GLU A 49 -2.39 -13.82 -3.05
C GLU A 49 -3.49 -13.35 -4.01
N ARG A 50 -4.59 -12.80 -3.47
CA ARG A 50 -5.67 -12.22 -4.29
C ARG A 50 -5.18 -11.00 -5.06
N VAL A 51 -4.48 -10.06 -4.42
CA VAL A 51 -3.86 -8.91 -5.11
C VAL A 51 -2.91 -9.39 -6.21
N ALA A 52 -2.06 -10.36 -5.93
CA ALA A 52 -1.12 -10.91 -6.91
C ALA A 52 -1.85 -11.55 -8.10
N ARG A 53 -2.98 -12.24 -7.86
CA ARG A 53 -3.82 -12.83 -8.90
C ARG A 53 -4.47 -11.75 -9.78
N ILE A 54 -5.04 -10.70 -9.17
CA ILE A 54 -5.62 -9.55 -9.89
C ILE A 54 -4.57 -8.91 -10.79
N LYS A 55 -3.31 -8.87 -10.35
CA LYS A 55 -2.18 -8.32 -11.10
C LYS A 55 -1.50 -9.33 -12.03
N ASN A 56 -1.98 -10.56 -12.08
CA ASN A 56 -1.38 -11.66 -12.86
C ASN A 56 0.13 -11.84 -12.61
N VAL A 57 0.56 -11.70 -11.35
CA VAL A 57 1.95 -11.85 -10.93
C VAL A 57 2.08 -12.86 -9.79
N ARG A 58 3.27 -13.46 -9.65
CA ARG A 58 3.57 -14.31 -8.49
C ARG A 58 3.91 -13.41 -7.28
N PRO A 59 3.36 -13.67 -6.07
CA PRO A 59 3.62 -12.84 -4.89
C PRO A 59 5.10 -12.68 -4.55
N ASP A 60 5.89 -13.75 -4.73
CA ASP A 60 7.32 -13.78 -4.45
C ASP A 60 8.19 -13.00 -5.45
N LYS A 61 7.64 -12.70 -6.62
CA LYS A 61 8.31 -11.94 -7.70
C LYS A 61 7.75 -10.54 -7.91
N ALA A 62 6.59 -10.24 -7.32
CA ALA A 62 5.91 -8.97 -7.50
C ALA A 62 6.66 -7.80 -6.84
N ASP A 63 6.68 -6.65 -7.49
CA ASP A 63 7.24 -5.41 -6.96
C ASP A 63 6.21 -4.67 -6.12
N PHE A 64 5.77 -5.32 -5.02
CA PHE A 64 4.87 -4.72 -4.07
C PHE A 64 5.60 -3.74 -3.16
N SER A 65 4.94 -2.62 -2.85
CA SER A 65 5.40 -1.67 -1.84
C SER A 65 4.59 -1.82 -0.55
N PHE A 66 5.21 -1.49 0.58
CA PHE A 66 4.56 -1.38 1.86
C PHE A 66 4.25 0.09 2.14
N ILE A 67 2.97 0.40 2.27
CA ILE A 67 2.53 1.73 2.67
C ILE A 67 2.61 1.81 4.19
N LEU A 68 3.36 2.78 4.68
CA LEU A 68 3.47 3.14 6.09
C LEU A 68 2.75 4.48 6.34
N TYR A 69 2.36 4.73 7.59
CA TYR A 69 1.71 5.99 7.94
C TYR A 69 2.71 7.12 8.23
N ASP A 70 3.90 6.80 8.76
CA ASP A 70 4.99 7.74 8.97
C ASP A 70 6.38 7.06 9.06
N LEU A 71 7.43 7.88 9.28
CA LEU A 71 8.82 7.41 9.34
C LEU A 71 9.12 6.52 10.54
N SER A 72 8.39 6.65 11.66
CA SER A 72 8.63 5.85 12.87
C SER A 72 8.41 4.37 12.63
N GLN A 73 7.45 4.04 11.76
CA GLN A 73 7.10 2.66 11.42
C GLN A 73 8.17 1.95 10.57
N ILE A 74 9.11 2.67 9.97
CA ILE A 74 10.14 2.05 9.10
C ILE A 74 11.00 1.07 9.87
N SER A 75 11.38 1.38 11.11
CA SER A 75 12.22 0.53 11.95
C SER A 75 11.57 -0.81 12.30
N ASP A 76 10.23 -0.90 12.25
CA ASP A 76 9.51 -2.13 12.53
C ASP A 76 9.68 -3.17 11.42
N TYR A 77 9.97 -2.75 10.18
CA TYR A 77 10.03 -3.62 9.00
C TYR A 77 11.37 -3.62 8.29
N CYS A 78 12.23 -2.64 8.56
CA CYS A 78 13.54 -2.49 7.93
C CYS A 78 14.68 -2.74 8.91
N ARG A 79 15.80 -3.23 8.38
CA ARG A 79 17.06 -3.30 9.13
C ARG A 79 17.59 -1.89 9.40
N PRO A 80 18.41 -1.69 10.45
CA PRO A 80 19.08 -0.43 10.69
C PRO A 80 19.87 0.04 9.47
N PHE A 81 19.82 1.34 9.19
CA PHE A 81 20.51 1.99 8.09
C PHE A 81 21.21 3.28 8.58
N PRO A 82 22.20 3.81 7.84
CA PRO A 82 22.95 5.02 8.24
C PRO A 82 22.03 6.25 8.38
N ASN A 83 22.44 7.17 9.26
CA ASN A 83 21.70 8.43 9.48
C ASN A 83 21.56 9.30 8.22
N SER A 84 22.48 9.18 7.26
CA SER A 84 22.38 9.84 5.95
C SER A 84 21.13 9.38 5.18
N ILE A 85 20.80 8.08 5.23
CA ILE A 85 19.58 7.54 4.63
C ILE A 85 18.34 8.06 5.36
N PHE A 86 18.38 8.12 6.70
CA PHE A 86 17.25 8.68 7.47
C PHE A 86 16.97 10.15 7.10
N LYS A 87 18.03 10.97 6.96
CA LYS A 87 17.90 12.36 6.51
C LYS A 87 17.29 12.46 5.11
N LEU A 88 17.66 11.54 4.20
CA LEU A 88 17.09 11.48 2.85
C LEU A 88 15.61 11.13 2.89
N LEU A 89 15.23 10.12 3.67
CA LEU A 89 13.83 9.73 3.88
C LEU A 89 13.02 10.90 4.43
N LYS A 90 13.50 11.54 5.50
CA LYS A 90 12.84 12.69 6.13
C LYS A 90 12.63 13.87 5.20
N LYS A 91 13.54 14.07 4.23
CA LYS A 91 13.44 15.16 3.25
C LYS A 91 12.36 14.89 2.19
N ASN A 92 12.10 13.62 1.87
CA ASN A 92 11.29 13.24 0.71
C ASN A 92 9.97 12.53 1.07
N LEU A 93 9.75 12.18 2.35
CA LEU A 93 8.53 11.52 2.81
C LEU A 93 7.84 12.36 3.90
N PRO A 94 6.50 12.46 3.84
CA PRO A 94 5.58 11.90 2.85
C PRO A 94 5.82 12.45 1.44
N GLY A 95 5.58 11.60 0.41
CA GLY A 95 5.73 12.03 -0.97
C GLY A 95 5.76 10.86 -1.98
N PRO A 96 5.89 11.17 -3.28
CA PRO A 96 5.70 10.23 -4.38
C PRO A 96 6.90 9.31 -4.63
N PHE A 97 7.65 8.96 -3.58
CA PHE A 97 8.84 8.13 -3.68
C PHE A 97 8.63 6.76 -3.06
N THR A 98 9.24 5.74 -3.69
CA THR A 98 9.39 4.40 -3.12
C THR A 98 10.87 4.17 -2.83
N PHE A 99 11.20 3.88 -1.57
CA PHE A 99 12.55 3.56 -1.15
C PHE A 99 12.72 2.05 -0.97
N LEU A 100 13.74 1.47 -1.59
CA LEU A 100 14.10 0.07 -1.41
C LEU A 100 15.03 -0.07 -0.21
N LEU A 101 14.55 -0.65 0.87
CA LEU A 101 15.27 -0.84 2.12
C LEU A 101 15.39 -2.33 2.46
N GLN A 102 16.45 -2.70 3.18
CA GLN A 102 16.62 -4.09 3.63
C GLN A 102 15.55 -4.49 4.64
N ALA A 103 14.83 -5.56 4.35
CA ALA A 103 13.81 -6.12 5.22
C ALA A 103 14.42 -6.74 6.49
N ASN A 104 13.72 -6.59 7.62
CA ASN A 104 14.03 -7.30 8.86
C ASN A 104 13.18 -8.58 9.03
N SER A 105 13.20 -9.17 10.23
CA SER A 105 12.48 -10.41 10.52
C SER A 105 10.95 -10.25 10.61
N ASN A 106 10.44 -9.05 10.82
CA ASN A 106 8.99 -8.79 10.98
C ASN A 106 8.23 -8.79 9.66
N VAL A 107 8.94 -8.66 8.53
CA VAL A 107 8.33 -8.80 7.21
C VAL A 107 7.78 -10.22 7.04
N PRO A 108 6.51 -10.40 6.64
CA PRO A 108 5.91 -11.72 6.49
C PRO A 108 6.69 -12.62 5.54
N LYS A 109 6.71 -13.93 5.84
CA LYS A 109 7.50 -14.93 5.08
C LYS A 109 7.16 -14.96 3.59
N LEU A 110 5.92 -14.67 3.21
CA LEU A 110 5.47 -14.61 1.83
C LEU A 110 6.34 -13.67 0.96
N PHE A 111 6.91 -12.62 1.56
CA PHE A 111 7.77 -11.65 0.88
C PHE A 111 9.26 -11.96 0.99
N LYS A 112 9.66 -13.01 1.74
CA LYS A 112 11.08 -13.30 2.05
C LYS A 112 11.81 -14.16 1.02
N ASN A 113 11.10 -14.84 0.12
CA ASN A 113 11.69 -15.97 -0.63
C ASN A 113 12.70 -15.57 -1.71
N SER A 114 12.76 -14.31 -2.14
CA SER A 114 13.74 -13.87 -3.15
C SER A 114 14.26 -12.45 -2.94
N LYS A 115 13.60 -11.64 -2.12
CA LYS A 115 13.95 -10.22 -1.96
C LYS A 115 14.44 -9.93 -0.55
N LYS A 116 15.72 -9.53 -0.46
CA LYS A 116 16.29 -8.97 0.77
C LYS A 116 15.78 -7.56 1.05
N ASN A 117 15.19 -6.91 0.05
CA ASN A 117 14.70 -5.54 0.10
C ASN A 117 13.19 -5.50 -0.07
N ILE A 118 12.56 -4.52 0.60
CA ILE A 118 11.15 -4.17 0.44
C ILE A 118 11.03 -2.73 -0.02
N GLY A 119 10.03 -2.45 -0.85
CA GLY A 119 9.65 -1.09 -1.20
C GLY A 119 8.88 -0.44 -0.06
N ILE A 120 9.35 0.69 0.43
CA ILE A 120 8.68 1.50 1.45
C ILE A 120 8.15 2.76 0.81
N ARG A 121 6.89 3.09 1.09
CA ARG A 121 6.24 4.30 0.63
C ARG A 121 5.43 4.92 1.77
N ILE A 122 5.48 6.24 1.88
CA ILE A 122 4.61 7.04 2.74
C ILE A 122 3.99 8.11 1.84
N PRO A 123 2.81 7.85 1.26
CA PRO A 123 2.19 8.80 0.35
C PRO A 123 1.72 10.06 1.09
N ASP A 124 1.78 11.20 0.42
CA ASP A 124 1.18 12.43 0.90
C ASP A 124 -0.33 12.41 0.62
N ASN A 125 -1.02 11.53 1.32
CA ASN A 125 -2.46 11.34 1.26
C ASN A 125 -2.99 10.99 2.65
N ASN A 126 -3.82 11.85 3.21
CA ASN A 126 -4.27 11.73 4.59
C ASN A 126 -5.27 10.58 4.78
N ILE A 127 -6.11 10.27 3.79
CA ILE A 127 -7.03 9.12 3.84
C ILE A 127 -6.23 7.84 4.07
N LEU A 128 -5.27 7.56 3.18
CA LEU A 128 -4.51 6.31 3.21
C LEU A 128 -3.63 6.22 4.46
N ARG A 129 -2.96 7.30 4.84
CA ARG A 129 -2.14 7.34 6.07
C ARG A 129 -2.97 7.10 7.32
N THR A 130 -4.19 7.65 7.38
CA THR A 130 -5.11 7.40 8.49
C THR A 130 -5.55 5.94 8.54
N ILE A 131 -5.90 5.34 7.40
CA ILE A 131 -6.23 3.90 7.32
C ILE A 131 -5.07 3.05 7.84
N VAL A 132 -3.84 3.30 7.38
CA VAL A 132 -2.67 2.51 7.80
C VAL A 132 -2.38 2.67 9.29
N ARG A 133 -2.52 3.88 9.82
CA ARG A 133 -2.35 4.16 11.26
C ARG A 133 -3.37 3.40 12.11
N GLU A 134 -4.66 3.46 11.75
CA GLU A 134 -5.74 2.80 12.47
C GLU A 134 -5.68 1.26 12.33
N LEU A 135 -5.22 0.77 11.17
CA LEU A 135 -4.99 -0.65 10.95
C LEU A 135 -3.90 -1.21 11.86
N GLY A 136 -2.84 -0.42 12.08
CA GLY A 136 -1.66 -0.82 12.88
C GLY A 136 -0.64 -1.66 12.10
N ASN A 137 -0.96 -2.08 10.89
CA ASN A 137 -0.08 -2.83 9.97
C ASN A 137 0.13 -2.04 8.68
N PRO A 138 1.24 -2.22 7.98
CA PRO A 138 1.38 -1.70 6.62
C PRO A 138 0.31 -2.27 5.68
N VAL A 139 -0.08 -1.45 4.71
CA VAL A 139 -0.89 -1.90 3.58
C VAL A 139 0.05 -2.25 2.43
N LEU A 140 -0.05 -3.48 1.92
CA LEU A 140 0.57 -3.85 0.65
C LEU A 140 -0.04 -3.00 -0.46
N SER A 141 0.77 -2.50 -1.37
CA SER A 141 0.33 -1.68 -2.49
C SER A 141 1.01 -2.06 -3.79
N THR A 142 0.23 -2.03 -4.84
CA THR A 142 0.69 -1.96 -6.23
C THR A 142 -0.20 -1.00 -7.01
N SER A 143 0.29 -0.48 -8.13
CA SER A 143 -0.49 0.46 -8.95
C SER A 143 -1.67 -0.21 -9.63
N VAL A 144 -2.77 0.55 -9.78
CA VAL A 144 -3.89 0.17 -10.67
C VAL A 144 -3.55 0.65 -12.08
N HIS A 145 -3.13 -0.25 -12.96
CA HIS A 145 -2.91 0.04 -14.37
C HIS A 145 -3.24 -1.17 -15.26
N HIS A 146 -3.47 -0.93 -16.52
CA HIS A 146 -3.72 -1.96 -17.54
C HIS A 146 -2.42 -2.38 -18.22
N ASP A 147 -2.29 -3.65 -18.56
CA ASP A 147 -1.04 -4.28 -19.04
C ASP A 147 -0.66 -3.97 -20.50
N ASP A 148 -1.49 -3.31 -21.32
CA ASP A 148 -1.23 -3.34 -22.78
C ASP A 148 -1.40 -2.05 -23.57
N VAL A 149 -1.71 -0.90 -22.99
CA VAL A 149 -1.82 0.34 -23.77
C VAL A 149 -1.28 1.54 -22.98
N VAL A 150 -0.40 2.27 -23.64
CA VAL A 150 0.04 3.63 -23.29
C VAL A 150 -0.75 4.29 -22.16
N LEU A 151 -0.23 4.13 -20.92
CA LEU A 151 -0.39 5.02 -19.75
C LEU A 151 -1.74 5.72 -19.53
N GLU A 152 -2.87 5.10 -19.77
CA GLU A 152 -4.12 5.57 -19.18
C GLU A 152 -4.23 5.04 -17.74
N TYR A 153 -3.69 5.80 -16.80
CA TYR A 153 -3.97 5.57 -15.38
C TYR A 153 -5.44 5.89 -15.14
N ILE A 154 -6.19 4.90 -14.69
CA ILE A 154 -7.56 5.13 -14.27
C ILE A 154 -7.49 5.96 -12.99
N THR A 155 -7.92 7.22 -13.09
CA THR A 155 -7.96 8.17 -11.95
C THR A 155 -9.38 8.43 -11.48
N ASP A 156 -10.37 7.99 -12.25
CA ASP A 156 -11.79 8.10 -11.91
C ASP A 156 -12.23 6.92 -11.04
N PRO A 157 -12.66 7.15 -9.79
CA PRO A 157 -13.07 6.07 -8.88
C PRO A 157 -14.32 5.31 -9.38
N GLU A 158 -15.20 5.93 -10.16
CA GLU A 158 -16.40 5.28 -10.69
C GLU A 158 -16.03 4.28 -11.79
N LEU A 159 -15.11 4.64 -12.68
CA LEU A 159 -14.56 3.71 -13.67
C LEU A 159 -13.75 2.57 -13.03
N ILE A 160 -13.06 2.85 -11.92
CA ILE A 160 -12.34 1.83 -11.15
C ILE A 160 -13.33 0.85 -10.54
N GLU A 161 -14.43 1.32 -9.96
CA GLU A 161 -15.46 0.44 -9.41
C GLU A 161 -16.11 -0.42 -10.48
N GLU A 162 -16.45 0.14 -11.63
CA GLU A 162 -17.00 -0.61 -12.75
C GLU A 162 -16.08 -1.77 -13.16
N LYS A 163 -14.77 -1.52 -13.25
CA LYS A 163 -13.80 -2.50 -13.71
C LYS A 163 -13.43 -3.56 -12.66
N TYR A 164 -13.27 -3.17 -11.40
CA TYR A 164 -12.73 -4.03 -10.34
C TYR A 164 -13.74 -4.40 -9.24
N GLY A 165 -14.89 -3.77 -9.21
CA GLY A 165 -15.89 -3.93 -8.13
C GLY A 165 -16.47 -5.33 -8.00
N HIS A 166 -16.33 -6.19 -9.02
CA HIS A 166 -16.82 -7.57 -9.06
C HIS A 166 -15.69 -8.61 -8.87
N GLN A 167 -14.46 -8.22 -8.69
CA GLN A 167 -13.30 -9.08 -8.47
C GLN A 167 -12.99 -9.21 -6.97
#